data_d216f0da7db2ad360e69649b845aa472
#
_entry.id   d216f0da7db2ad360e69649b845aa472
#
_cell.length_a   1.000
_cell.length_b   1.000
_cell.length_c   1.000
_cell.angle_alpha   90.00
_cell.angle_beta   90.00
_cell.angle_gamma   90.00
#
_symmetry.space_group_name_H-M   'P 1'
#
loop_
_entity.id
_entity.type
_entity.pdbx_description
1 polymer ?
#
loop_
_entity_poly.entity_id
_entity_poly.type
_entity_poly.pdbx_seq_one_letter_code
_entity_poly.pdbx_strand_id
1 'polypeptide(L)'
;MNCGVPFCQSGEGCPVYNLIPEWNDLVYNEKWEEAFARLLKTNNFPEVTGRVCPAVCEGACVLGITETPVTIKNLEFAIADKGIESGWIKPIIPKKRTNKKIAIVGSGPAGLSAAQQLNSVGHSINVYERADRIGGLMMYGIPNMKLDKSIIDMRVDIMEEEGIKFHTSCDVGGEGKNSVSMEKLIKENDIVLLTTGATKPRDLPIKNRDGEGVYFAMEFLGQNTKSLLDSDLKDDSFINAKDKDVIVIGGGDTGNDCLGTSLRHGCKSLTNFEILPELPKERLDNNPWPIFPRVYKVDYGHEESREVFGKDPREYSVSGKEFLRDRNGKLTGIKTVKVDKDFKEIKGTEKIWKADLIFLAMGFLGPEDYLNKKLKLELDERLSLIHI
;
A
#
# COMPACT_ATOMS: atom_id res chain seq x y z
N MET A 1 26.30 -16.70 4.02
CA MET A 1 25.40 -17.06 5.12
C MET A 1 25.09 -18.56 5.04
N ASN A 2 25.28 -19.30 6.13
CA ASN A 2 25.07 -20.75 6.14
C ASN A 2 23.87 -21.13 7.00
N CYS A 3 22.67 -20.82 6.52
CA CYS A 3 21.41 -21.19 7.19
C CYS A 3 20.85 -22.56 6.73
N GLY A 4 21.57 -23.30 5.87
CA GLY A 4 21.12 -24.54 5.27
C GLY A 4 20.03 -24.33 4.24
N VAL A 5 18.76 -24.39 4.65
CA VAL A 5 17.62 -24.11 3.77
C VAL A 5 17.12 -22.68 3.99
N PRO A 6 17.18 -21.80 2.96
CA PRO A 6 16.79 -20.40 3.11
C PRO A 6 15.26 -20.22 3.01
N PHE A 7 14.55 -20.41 4.11
CA PHE A 7 13.10 -20.24 4.17
C PHE A 7 12.65 -18.82 3.79
N CYS A 8 13.52 -17.82 3.92
CA CYS A 8 13.25 -16.46 3.44
C CYS A 8 12.98 -16.39 1.92
N GLN A 9 13.44 -17.39 1.14
CA GLN A 9 13.15 -17.53 -0.30
C GLN A 9 12.05 -18.56 -0.61
N SER A 10 11.43 -19.16 0.39
CA SER A 10 10.37 -20.16 0.20
C SER A 10 9.00 -19.53 0.00
N GLY A 11 7.97 -20.34 -0.22
CA GLY A 11 6.58 -19.90 -0.29
C GLY A 11 6.06 -19.20 0.96
N GLU A 12 6.67 -19.46 2.13
CA GLU A 12 6.36 -18.79 3.40
C GLU A 12 7.21 -17.51 3.60
N GLY A 13 8.19 -17.29 2.74
CA GLY A 13 9.10 -16.14 2.76
C GLY A 13 8.72 -15.08 1.72
N CYS A 14 9.72 -14.65 0.93
CA CYS A 14 9.53 -13.61 -0.09
C CYS A 14 8.63 -14.10 -1.25
N PRO A 15 7.48 -13.48 -1.53
CA PRO A 15 6.55 -13.93 -2.57
C PRO A 15 7.10 -13.79 -4.00
N VAL A 16 8.16 -13.00 -4.19
CA VAL A 16 8.87 -12.89 -5.48
C VAL A 16 10.17 -13.68 -5.51
N TYR A 17 10.41 -14.52 -4.50
CA TYR A 17 11.58 -15.40 -4.39
C TYR A 17 12.91 -14.63 -4.53
N ASN A 18 13.03 -13.49 -3.87
CA ASN A 18 14.27 -12.72 -3.85
C ASN A 18 15.48 -13.57 -3.43
N LEU A 19 16.61 -13.39 -4.11
CA LEU A 19 17.86 -14.13 -3.90
C LEU A 19 18.60 -13.65 -2.65
N ILE A 20 17.90 -13.67 -1.51
CA ILE A 20 18.29 -13.04 -0.24
C ILE A 20 19.65 -13.52 0.29
N PRO A 21 19.93 -14.83 0.40
CA PRO A 21 21.25 -15.29 0.86
C PRO A 21 22.40 -14.83 -0.04
N GLU A 22 22.16 -14.79 -1.35
CA GLU A 22 23.20 -14.45 -2.33
C GLU A 22 23.61 -12.98 -2.23
N TRP A 23 22.64 -12.04 -2.23
CA TRP A 23 23.01 -10.63 -2.12
C TRP A 23 23.47 -10.25 -0.70
N ASN A 24 23.04 -10.96 0.35
CA ASN A 24 23.59 -10.80 1.69
C ASN A 24 25.06 -11.24 1.75
N ASP A 25 25.42 -12.35 1.10
CA ASP A 25 26.82 -12.82 1.02
C ASP A 25 27.69 -11.83 0.24
N LEU A 26 27.16 -11.29 -0.86
CA LEU A 26 27.86 -10.26 -1.64
C LEU A 26 28.11 -8.99 -0.81
N VAL A 27 27.12 -8.52 -0.03
CA VAL A 27 27.30 -7.38 0.88
C VAL A 27 28.33 -7.68 1.95
N TYR A 28 28.30 -8.87 2.54
CA TYR A 28 29.31 -9.31 3.53
C TYR A 28 30.75 -9.27 2.97
N ASN A 29 30.91 -9.59 1.68
CA ASN A 29 32.19 -9.53 0.97
C ASN A 29 32.47 -8.17 0.33
N GLU A 30 31.74 -7.11 0.73
CA GLU A 30 31.86 -5.75 0.22
C GLU A 30 31.61 -5.55 -1.30
N LYS A 31 30.97 -6.53 -1.93
CA LYS A 31 30.63 -6.55 -3.38
C LYS A 31 29.28 -5.92 -3.64
N TRP A 32 29.13 -4.65 -3.33
CA TRP A 32 27.86 -3.94 -3.36
C TRP A 32 27.25 -3.83 -4.76
N GLU A 33 28.03 -3.58 -5.80
CA GLU A 33 27.53 -3.51 -7.17
C GLU A 33 26.99 -4.86 -7.66
N GLU A 34 27.70 -5.96 -7.33
CA GLU A 34 27.23 -7.32 -7.61
C GLU A 34 25.94 -7.64 -6.81
N ALA A 35 25.87 -7.18 -5.55
CA ALA A 35 24.68 -7.33 -4.72
C ALA A 35 23.47 -6.59 -5.31
N PHE A 36 23.66 -5.36 -5.78
CA PHE A 36 22.63 -4.59 -6.47
C PHE A 36 22.15 -5.28 -7.75
N ALA A 37 23.09 -5.72 -8.60
CA ALA A 37 22.75 -6.48 -9.81
C ALA A 37 22.01 -7.81 -9.49
N ARG A 38 22.36 -8.46 -8.37
CA ARG A 38 21.70 -9.67 -7.92
C ARG A 38 20.27 -9.40 -7.42
N LEU A 39 20.07 -8.31 -6.70
CA LEU A 39 18.77 -7.88 -6.19
C LEU A 39 17.80 -7.57 -7.34
N LEU A 40 18.26 -6.85 -8.36
CA LEU A 40 17.45 -6.49 -9.55
C LEU A 40 17.01 -7.68 -10.41
N LYS A 41 17.56 -8.89 -10.20
CA LYS A 41 17.12 -10.08 -10.97
C LYS A 41 15.70 -10.52 -10.66
N THR A 42 15.25 -10.29 -9.45
CA THR A 42 13.93 -10.75 -8.97
C THR A 42 13.04 -9.60 -8.50
N ASN A 43 13.60 -8.39 -8.29
CA ASN A 43 12.88 -7.23 -7.81
C ASN A 43 13.14 -6.02 -8.72
N ASN A 44 12.09 -5.52 -9.35
CA ASN A 44 12.19 -4.33 -10.23
C ASN A 44 12.40 -3.03 -9.46
N PHE A 45 11.88 -2.92 -8.23
CA PHE A 45 11.80 -1.68 -7.47
C PHE A 45 12.27 -1.87 -6.01
N PRO A 46 13.53 -2.29 -5.79
CA PRO A 46 14.03 -2.54 -4.44
C PRO A 46 14.07 -1.27 -3.58
N GLU A 47 14.19 -0.09 -4.16
CA GLU A 47 14.09 1.19 -3.50
C GLU A 47 12.70 1.45 -2.90
N VAL A 48 11.65 0.88 -3.48
CA VAL A 48 10.27 0.96 -2.96
C VAL A 48 10.04 -0.16 -1.94
N THR A 49 10.31 -1.40 -2.31
CA THR A 49 10.04 -2.57 -1.45
C THR A 49 10.87 -2.53 -0.17
N GLY A 50 12.12 -2.10 -0.24
CA GLY A 50 12.98 -1.91 0.94
C GLY A 50 12.44 -0.89 1.95
N ARG A 51 11.53 0.01 1.53
CA ARG A 51 10.88 0.99 2.41
C ARG A 51 9.52 0.52 2.93
N VAL A 52 8.70 -0.13 2.10
CA VAL A 52 7.28 -0.34 2.41
C VAL A 52 6.84 -1.80 2.52
N CYS A 53 7.70 -2.77 2.17
CA CYS A 53 7.38 -4.19 2.28
C CYS A 53 7.16 -4.59 3.75
N PRO A 54 6.15 -5.44 4.07
CA PRO A 54 5.95 -5.97 5.42
C PRO A 54 7.03 -6.97 5.86
N ALA A 55 8.00 -7.29 4.98
CA ALA A 55 9.15 -8.14 5.25
C ALA A 55 8.78 -9.56 5.78
N VAL A 56 7.85 -10.23 5.09
CA VAL A 56 7.44 -11.60 5.45
C VAL A 56 8.63 -12.59 5.47
N CYS A 57 9.66 -12.30 4.68
CA CYS A 57 10.92 -13.05 4.65
C CYS A 57 11.68 -13.04 5.99
N GLU A 58 11.58 -11.96 6.77
CA GLU A 58 12.18 -11.87 8.12
C GLU A 58 11.45 -12.82 9.08
N GLY A 59 10.11 -12.93 8.98
CA GLY A 59 9.31 -13.86 9.76
C GLY A 59 9.62 -15.33 9.50
N ALA A 60 10.13 -15.64 8.29
CA ALA A 60 10.55 -16.98 7.88
C ALA A 60 12.08 -17.22 7.99
N CYS A 61 12.84 -16.24 8.48
CA CYS A 61 14.28 -16.37 8.64
C CYS A 61 14.63 -17.45 9.66
N VAL A 62 15.52 -18.40 9.27
CA VAL A 62 15.96 -19.51 10.14
C VAL A 62 16.63 -19.01 11.42
N LEU A 63 17.39 -17.92 11.34
CA LEU A 63 18.01 -17.30 12.51
C LEU A 63 16.96 -16.86 13.55
N GLY A 64 15.77 -16.44 13.07
CA GLY A 64 14.65 -16.03 13.92
C GLY A 64 14.04 -17.13 14.80
N ILE A 65 14.50 -18.40 14.68
CA ILE A 65 14.11 -19.51 15.57
C ILE A 65 14.79 -19.38 16.93
N THR A 66 16.04 -18.94 16.97
CA THR A 66 16.89 -18.90 18.17
C THR A 66 17.32 -17.49 18.57
N GLU A 67 17.30 -16.55 17.63
CA GLU A 67 17.78 -15.18 17.81
C GLU A 67 16.88 -14.19 17.05
N THR A 68 17.31 -12.92 16.99
CA THR A 68 16.66 -11.92 16.12
C THR A 68 16.90 -12.26 14.65
N PRO A 69 15.87 -12.29 13.80
CA PRO A 69 16.05 -12.56 12.38
C PRO A 69 16.93 -11.50 11.70
N VAL A 70 17.54 -11.88 10.58
CA VAL A 70 18.27 -10.92 9.73
C VAL A 70 17.32 -9.82 9.29
N THR A 71 17.75 -8.57 9.38
CA THR A 71 17.00 -7.38 8.93
C THR A 71 17.03 -7.27 7.41
N ILE A 72 16.37 -8.20 6.74
CA ILE A 72 16.46 -8.42 5.30
C ILE A 72 15.99 -7.17 4.52
N LYS A 73 14.88 -6.58 4.96
CA LYS A 73 14.33 -5.36 4.33
C LYS A 73 15.30 -4.18 4.42
N ASN A 74 15.98 -4.02 5.55
CA ASN A 74 16.96 -2.94 5.72
C ASN A 74 18.20 -3.15 4.84
N LEU A 75 18.64 -4.39 4.64
CA LEU A 75 19.72 -4.70 3.71
C LEU A 75 19.31 -4.44 2.26
N GLU A 76 18.11 -4.85 1.86
CA GLU A 76 17.53 -4.54 0.55
C GLU A 76 17.50 -3.03 0.31
N PHE A 77 17.00 -2.27 1.28
CA PHE A 77 17.00 -0.81 1.27
C PHE A 77 18.41 -0.23 1.09
N ALA A 78 19.38 -0.67 1.89
CA ALA A 78 20.76 -0.18 1.83
C ALA A 78 21.43 -0.50 0.48
N ILE A 79 21.19 -1.69 -0.08
CA ILE A 79 21.71 -2.07 -1.40
C ILE A 79 21.10 -1.17 -2.48
N ALA A 80 19.79 -0.93 -2.43
CA ALA A 80 19.08 -0.12 -3.40
C ALA A 80 19.57 1.34 -3.38
N ASP A 81 19.64 1.95 -2.20
CA ASP A 81 20.08 3.34 -2.04
C ASP A 81 21.54 3.52 -2.49
N LYS A 82 22.42 2.60 -2.08
CA LYS A 82 23.81 2.62 -2.56
C LYS A 82 23.91 2.48 -4.08
N GLY A 83 23.05 1.65 -4.69
CA GLY A 83 22.99 1.51 -6.15
C GLY A 83 22.55 2.79 -6.86
N ILE A 84 21.60 3.52 -6.28
CA ILE A 84 21.13 4.81 -6.77
C ILE A 84 22.22 5.88 -6.62
N GLU A 85 22.78 6.03 -5.42
CA GLU A 85 23.82 7.01 -5.11
C GLU A 85 25.10 6.82 -5.95
N SER A 86 25.45 5.56 -6.23
CA SER A 86 26.61 5.21 -7.06
C SER A 86 26.33 5.27 -8.57
N GLY A 87 25.09 5.57 -9.00
CA GLY A 87 24.72 5.64 -10.41
C GLY A 87 24.75 4.29 -11.12
N TRP A 88 24.58 3.17 -10.39
CA TRP A 88 24.53 1.83 -10.99
C TRP A 88 23.18 1.53 -11.63
N ILE A 89 22.13 2.22 -11.19
CA ILE A 89 20.83 2.12 -11.83
C ILE A 89 20.87 2.86 -13.18
N LYS A 90 20.58 2.16 -14.25
CA LYS A 90 20.64 2.69 -15.61
C LYS A 90 19.44 2.21 -16.42
N PRO A 91 18.96 3.03 -17.38
CA PRO A 91 17.91 2.61 -18.29
C PRO A 91 18.27 1.33 -19.05
N ILE A 92 17.36 0.37 -19.08
CA ILE A 92 17.51 -0.90 -19.81
C ILE A 92 16.89 -0.74 -21.21
N ILE A 93 17.69 -0.30 -22.16
CA ILE A 93 17.24 -0.09 -23.53
C ILE A 93 17.34 -1.41 -24.30
N PRO A 94 16.24 -1.96 -24.82
CA PRO A 94 16.28 -3.21 -25.57
C PRO A 94 17.05 -3.07 -26.89
N LYS A 95 17.90 -4.03 -27.18
CA LYS A 95 18.72 -4.04 -28.42
C LYS A 95 17.89 -4.10 -29.71
N LYS A 96 16.69 -4.67 -29.64
CA LYS A 96 15.77 -4.83 -30.77
C LYS A 96 14.33 -4.71 -30.31
N ARG A 97 13.52 -3.95 -31.06
CA ARG A 97 12.06 -3.89 -30.85
C ARG A 97 11.34 -5.02 -31.58
N THR A 98 10.30 -5.57 -30.94
CA THR A 98 9.52 -6.71 -31.46
C THR A 98 8.38 -6.27 -32.38
N ASN A 99 8.13 -4.98 -32.53
CA ASN A 99 6.94 -4.39 -33.17
C ASN A 99 5.59 -4.72 -32.49
N LYS A 100 5.62 -5.36 -31.32
CA LYS A 100 4.42 -5.58 -30.51
C LYS A 100 4.12 -4.36 -29.65
N LYS A 101 2.85 -3.96 -29.63
CA LYS A 101 2.34 -2.84 -28.84
C LYS A 101 1.50 -3.36 -27.68
N ILE A 102 1.81 -2.92 -26.48
CA ILE A 102 1.09 -3.32 -25.27
C ILE A 102 0.59 -2.07 -24.55
N ALA A 103 -0.71 -2.05 -24.27
CA ALA A 103 -1.32 -1.06 -23.40
C ALA A 103 -1.45 -1.64 -21.98
N ILE A 104 -1.02 -0.89 -20.97
CA ILE A 104 -1.17 -1.25 -19.56
C ILE A 104 -2.09 -0.24 -18.91
N VAL A 105 -3.15 -0.70 -18.27
CA VAL A 105 -4.13 0.14 -17.59
C VAL A 105 -3.90 0.11 -16.09
N GLY A 106 -3.43 1.22 -15.54
CA GLY A 106 -3.01 1.38 -14.15
C GLY A 106 -1.50 1.41 -14.00
N SER A 107 -0.98 2.42 -13.29
CA SER A 107 0.44 2.66 -13.05
C SER A 107 0.89 2.29 -11.63
N GLY A 108 0.13 1.48 -10.92
CA GLY A 108 0.55 0.93 -9.64
C GLY A 108 1.76 -0.01 -9.79
N PRO A 109 2.27 -0.60 -8.68
CA PRO A 109 3.47 -1.45 -8.72
C PRO A 109 3.38 -2.60 -9.72
N ALA A 110 2.20 -3.21 -9.89
CA ALA A 110 1.97 -4.28 -10.86
C ALA A 110 2.12 -3.79 -12.30
N GLY A 111 1.53 -2.62 -12.62
CA GLY A 111 1.60 -2.02 -13.95
C GLY A 111 3.01 -1.58 -14.32
N LEU A 112 3.72 -0.93 -13.39
CA LEU A 112 5.10 -0.50 -13.62
C LEU A 112 6.05 -1.68 -13.77
N SER A 113 5.90 -2.73 -12.94
CA SER A 113 6.73 -3.93 -13.05
C SER A 113 6.51 -4.64 -14.39
N ALA A 114 5.25 -4.81 -14.81
CA ALA A 114 4.93 -5.37 -16.12
C ALA A 114 5.47 -4.50 -17.26
N ALA A 115 5.36 -3.17 -17.14
CA ALA A 115 5.86 -2.24 -18.16
C ALA A 115 7.37 -2.39 -18.36
N GLN A 116 8.16 -2.41 -17.28
CA GLN A 116 9.60 -2.55 -17.35
C GLN A 116 10.01 -3.90 -17.93
N GLN A 117 9.43 -5.01 -17.42
CA GLN A 117 9.75 -6.35 -17.90
C GLN A 117 9.43 -6.53 -19.40
N LEU A 118 8.26 -6.10 -19.83
CA LEU A 118 7.83 -6.22 -21.22
C LEU A 118 8.61 -5.29 -22.15
N ASN A 119 8.99 -4.09 -21.67
CA ASN A 119 9.83 -3.18 -22.43
C ASN A 119 11.24 -3.74 -22.60
N SER A 120 11.84 -4.34 -21.56
CA SER A 120 13.20 -4.88 -21.59
C SER A 120 13.39 -5.98 -22.64
N VAL A 121 12.34 -6.74 -22.96
CA VAL A 121 12.35 -7.75 -24.03
C VAL A 121 11.95 -7.18 -25.41
N GLY A 122 11.76 -5.87 -25.52
CA GLY A 122 11.63 -5.16 -26.78
C GLY A 122 10.21 -4.78 -27.20
N HIS A 123 9.18 -4.99 -26.38
CA HIS A 123 7.83 -4.53 -26.70
C HIS A 123 7.69 -3.02 -26.56
N SER A 124 6.77 -2.41 -27.30
CA SER A 124 6.43 -0.98 -27.16
C SER A 124 5.30 -0.83 -26.15
N ILE A 125 5.57 -0.11 -25.05
CA ILE A 125 4.67 -0.03 -23.91
C ILE A 125 4.05 1.36 -23.80
N ASN A 126 2.73 1.41 -23.59
CA ASN A 126 1.98 2.59 -23.18
C ASN A 126 1.25 2.28 -21.87
N VAL A 127 1.50 3.06 -20.83
CA VAL A 127 0.85 2.95 -19.52
C VAL A 127 -0.17 4.07 -19.38
N TYR A 128 -1.40 3.74 -19.03
CA TYR A 128 -2.50 4.68 -18.86
C TYR A 128 -2.87 4.79 -17.38
N GLU A 129 -2.81 6.00 -16.84
CA GLU A 129 -3.10 6.30 -15.43
C GLU A 129 -4.20 7.36 -15.32
N ARG A 130 -5.24 7.08 -14.54
CA ARG A 130 -6.34 8.02 -14.31
C ARG A 130 -5.95 9.22 -13.44
N ALA A 131 -4.99 9.03 -12.54
CA ALA A 131 -4.46 10.12 -11.73
C ALA A 131 -3.53 11.02 -12.53
N ASP A 132 -3.22 12.19 -11.98
CA ASP A 132 -2.31 13.18 -12.60
C ASP A 132 -0.82 12.82 -12.43
N ARG A 133 -0.50 11.82 -11.59
CA ARG A 133 0.85 11.27 -11.36
C ARG A 133 0.88 9.76 -11.45
N ILE A 134 2.03 9.24 -11.85
CA ILE A 134 2.29 7.81 -11.96
C ILE A 134 2.60 7.22 -10.59
N GLY A 135 2.23 5.95 -10.36
CA GLY A 135 2.59 5.20 -9.14
C GLY A 135 1.40 4.59 -8.40
N GLY A 136 0.16 4.94 -8.76
CA GLY A 136 -1.04 4.41 -8.09
C GLY A 136 -1.02 4.65 -6.58
N LEU A 137 -1.22 3.59 -5.77
CA LEU A 137 -1.19 3.73 -4.31
C LEU A 137 0.21 4.00 -3.74
N MET A 138 1.29 3.75 -4.45
CA MET A 138 2.62 4.19 -4.02
C MET A 138 2.72 5.73 -4.04
N MET A 139 2.06 6.38 -5.00
CA MET A 139 1.99 7.84 -5.09
C MET A 139 1.01 8.42 -4.09
N TYR A 140 -0.27 8.00 -4.12
CA TYR A 140 -1.35 8.66 -3.38
C TYR A 140 -1.91 7.89 -2.18
N GLY A 141 -1.50 6.64 -1.96
CA GLY A 141 -1.96 5.83 -0.83
C GLY A 141 -0.98 5.80 0.33
N ILE A 142 0.32 5.70 0.04
CA ILE A 142 1.38 5.68 1.04
C ILE A 142 1.81 7.12 1.34
N PRO A 143 1.86 7.57 2.62
CA PRO A 143 2.29 8.93 2.96
C PRO A 143 3.75 9.20 2.57
N ASN A 144 4.07 10.48 2.26
CA ASN A 144 5.41 10.89 1.86
C ASN A 144 6.48 10.58 2.94
N MET A 145 6.13 10.65 4.21
CA MET A 145 7.02 10.32 5.33
C MET A 145 7.50 8.86 5.33
N LYS A 146 6.72 7.95 4.72
CA LYS A 146 7.04 6.51 4.61
C LYS A 146 7.70 6.16 3.28
N LEU A 147 7.31 6.86 2.22
CA LEU A 147 7.85 6.71 0.87
C LEU A 147 7.91 8.08 0.20
N ASP A 148 9.11 8.65 0.13
CA ASP A 148 9.34 9.91 -0.58
C ASP A 148 9.01 9.75 -2.06
N LYS A 149 8.21 10.70 -2.61
CA LYS A 149 7.72 10.60 -3.98
C LYS A 149 8.78 10.84 -5.04
N SER A 150 9.87 11.52 -4.68
CA SER A 150 11.04 11.67 -5.55
C SER A 150 11.64 10.32 -5.98
N ILE A 151 11.48 9.27 -5.16
CA ILE A 151 11.91 7.90 -5.51
C ILE A 151 11.07 7.33 -6.64
N ILE A 152 9.76 7.61 -6.63
CA ILE A 152 8.85 7.18 -7.69
C ILE A 152 9.14 7.97 -8.96
N ASP A 153 9.30 9.29 -8.84
CA ASP A 153 9.58 10.18 -9.96
C ASP A 153 10.90 9.78 -10.65
N MET A 154 11.98 9.56 -9.89
CA MET A 154 13.25 9.04 -10.41
C MET A 154 13.07 7.73 -11.19
N ARG A 155 12.27 6.80 -10.67
CA ARG A 155 12.02 5.52 -11.35
C ARG A 155 11.22 5.71 -12.64
N VAL A 156 10.25 6.60 -12.63
CA VAL A 156 9.45 6.93 -13.84
C VAL A 156 10.34 7.54 -14.90
N ASP A 157 11.22 8.49 -14.54
CA ASP A 157 12.18 9.11 -15.46
C ASP A 157 13.07 8.05 -16.15
N ILE A 158 13.61 7.10 -15.37
CA ILE A 158 14.39 5.97 -15.92
C ILE A 158 13.56 5.14 -16.90
N MET A 159 12.31 4.85 -16.56
CA MET A 159 11.43 4.06 -17.43
C MET A 159 11.03 4.82 -18.70
N GLU A 160 10.92 6.15 -18.65
CA GLU A 160 10.74 6.99 -19.85
C GLU A 160 11.98 6.96 -20.76
N GLU A 161 13.17 7.02 -20.18
CA GLU A 161 14.43 6.85 -20.94
C GLU A 161 14.55 5.45 -21.56
N GLU A 162 13.99 4.41 -20.92
CA GLU A 162 13.86 3.06 -21.49
C GLU A 162 12.89 3.00 -22.69
N GLY A 163 12.10 4.07 -22.90
CA GLY A 163 11.15 4.22 -24.01
C GLY A 163 9.73 3.81 -23.69
N ILE A 164 9.37 3.65 -22.42
CA ILE A 164 7.99 3.48 -21.97
C ILE A 164 7.27 4.83 -22.05
N LYS A 165 6.02 4.83 -22.48
CA LYS A 165 5.20 6.04 -22.58
C LYS A 165 4.12 6.03 -21.51
N PHE A 166 4.04 7.10 -20.73
CA PHE A 166 3.03 7.30 -19.70
C PHE A 166 1.97 8.31 -20.16
N HIS A 167 0.72 8.01 -19.88
CA HIS A 167 -0.46 8.83 -20.17
C HIS A 167 -1.22 9.07 -18.86
N THR A 168 -0.95 10.19 -18.19
CA THR A 168 -1.62 10.58 -16.95
C THR A 168 -2.95 11.30 -17.21
N SER A 169 -3.77 11.46 -16.17
CA SER A 169 -5.12 12.04 -16.26
C SER A 169 -5.98 11.36 -17.34
N CYS A 170 -5.76 10.07 -17.56
CA CYS A 170 -6.35 9.29 -18.64
C CYS A 170 -7.13 8.11 -18.09
N ASP A 171 -8.45 8.26 -17.92
CA ASP A 171 -9.33 7.21 -17.40
C ASP A 171 -9.78 6.27 -18.52
N VAL A 172 -9.34 5.02 -18.46
CA VAL A 172 -9.68 4.00 -19.46
C VAL A 172 -11.06 3.41 -19.17
N GLY A 173 -11.98 3.57 -20.12
CA GLY A 173 -13.35 3.09 -19.99
C GLY A 173 -14.27 3.96 -19.16
N GLY A 174 -13.77 5.04 -18.58
CA GLY A 174 -14.56 6.06 -17.89
C GLY A 174 -15.34 6.98 -18.83
N GLU A 175 -16.11 7.89 -18.25
CA GLU A 175 -16.97 8.83 -18.98
C GLU A 175 -16.40 10.26 -19.05
N GLY A 176 -15.23 10.51 -18.45
CA GLY A 176 -14.60 11.82 -18.35
C GLY A 176 -14.08 12.36 -19.69
N LYS A 177 -13.82 13.67 -19.74
CA LYS A 177 -13.33 14.37 -20.95
C LYS A 177 -11.99 13.84 -21.47
N ASN A 178 -11.15 13.29 -20.59
CA ASN A 178 -9.87 12.69 -20.91
C ASN A 178 -9.92 11.15 -20.90
N SER A 179 -11.12 10.56 -21.01
CA SER A 179 -11.25 9.11 -21.03
C SER A 179 -10.84 8.53 -22.38
N VAL A 180 -10.23 7.35 -22.33
CA VAL A 180 -9.91 6.53 -23.50
C VAL A 180 -10.78 5.30 -23.52
N SER A 181 -11.45 5.03 -24.64
CA SER A 181 -12.29 3.85 -24.70
C SER A 181 -11.44 2.57 -24.74
N MET A 182 -11.91 1.55 -24.04
CA MET A 182 -11.25 0.24 -24.03
C MET A 182 -11.23 -0.40 -25.43
N GLU A 183 -12.26 -0.22 -26.20
CA GLU A 183 -12.37 -0.70 -27.58
C GLU A 183 -11.27 -0.11 -28.47
N LYS A 184 -10.94 1.17 -28.26
CA LYS A 184 -9.81 1.82 -28.95
C LYS A 184 -8.48 1.17 -28.57
N LEU A 185 -8.25 0.94 -27.27
CA LEU A 185 -7.01 0.30 -26.82
C LEU A 185 -6.86 -1.12 -27.38
N ILE A 186 -7.94 -1.92 -27.37
CA ILE A 186 -7.93 -3.28 -27.93
C ILE A 186 -7.64 -3.25 -29.45
N LYS A 187 -8.15 -2.26 -30.16
CA LYS A 187 -7.91 -2.14 -31.62
C LYS A 187 -6.51 -1.69 -31.97
N GLU A 188 -5.89 -0.84 -31.16
CA GLU A 188 -4.62 -0.19 -31.44
C GLU A 188 -3.39 -0.94 -30.88
N ASN A 189 -3.62 -1.95 -30.02
CA ASN A 189 -2.57 -2.71 -29.37
C ASN A 189 -2.73 -4.22 -29.58
N ASP A 190 -1.62 -4.95 -29.57
CA ASP A 190 -1.64 -6.42 -29.63
C ASP A 190 -2.15 -7.04 -28.35
N ILE A 191 -1.92 -6.38 -27.19
CA ILE A 191 -2.34 -6.81 -25.84
C ILE A 191 -2.77 -5.59 -25.02
N VAL A 192 -3.82 -5.76 -24.23
CA VAL A 192 -4.20 -4.82 -23.17
C VAL A 192 -4.12 -5.56 -21.82
N LEU A 193 -3.26 -5.06 -20.93
CA LEU A 193 -3.06 -5.62 -19.59
C LEU A 193 -3.77 -4.74 -18.56
N LEU A 194 -4.65 -5.33 -17.76
CA LEU A 194 -5.36 -4.64 -16.69
C LEU A 194 -4.62 -4.80 -15.35
N THR A 195 -4.15 -3.69 -14.79
CA THR A 195 -3.43 -3.62 -13.52
C THR A 195 -4.02 -2.53 -12.62
N THR A 196 -5.35 -2.42 -12.64
CA THR A 196 -6.13 -1.34 -12.02
C THR A 196 -6.15 -1.35 -10.49
N GLY A 197 -5.64 -2.41 -9.87
CA GLY A 197 -5.60 -2.57 -8.42
C GLY A 197 -6.99 -2.75 -7.78
N ALA A 198 -7.01 -2.83 -6.46
CA ALA A 198 -8.22 -2.89 -5.65
C ALA A 198 -8.47 -1.51 -5.03
N THR A 199 -9.41 -0.76 -5.59
CA THR A 199 -9.72 0.62 -5.18
C THR A 199 -11.12 0.81 -4.62
N LYS A 200 -11.99 -0.21 -4.69
CA LYS A 200 -13.32 -0.19 -4.09
C LYS A 200 -13.20 -0.36 -2.57
N PRO A 201 -13.40 0.69 -1.76
CA PRO A 201 -13.20 0.60 -0.33
C PRO A 201 -14.31 -0.21 0.34
N ARG A 202 -13.98 -0.84 1.46
CA ARG A 202 -14.98 -1.41 2.37
C ARG A 202 -15.59 -0.29 3.19
N ASP A 203 -16.91 -0.15 3.15
CA ASP A 203 -17.64 0.84 3.92
C ASP A 203 -18.16 0.28 5.25
N LEU A 204 -18.56 1.17 6.16
CA LEU A 204 -19.22 0.88 7.42
C LEU A 204 -20.67 1.43 7.37
N PRO A 205 -21.64 0.65 6.84
CA PRO A 205 -23.01 1.11 6.60
C PRO A 205 -23.86 1.10 7.86
N ILE A 206 -23.45 1.86 8.86
CA ILE A 206 -24.19 2.05 10.12
C ILE A 206 -24.98 3.37 10.09
N LYS A 207 -25.88 3.54 11.04
CA LYS A 207 -26.78 4.70 11.11
C LYS A 207 -25.99 6.03 11.10
N ASN A 208 -26.51 7.02 10.38
CA ASN A 208 -25.94 8.34 10.16
C ASN A 208 -24.57 8.34 9.46
N ARG A 209 -24.33 7.35 8.55
CA ARG A 209 -23.08 7.24 7.74
C ARG A 209 -22.84 8.47 6.88
N ASP A 210 -23.90 9.00 6.26
CA ASP A 210 -23.80 10.08 5.32
C ASP A 210 -23.50 11.43 6.00
N GLY A 211 -22.74 12.28 5.30
CA GLY A 211 -22.37 13.63 5.74
C GLY A 211 -20.89 13.76 6.12
N GLU A 212 -20.47 15.00 6.30
CA GLU A 212 -19.07 15.36 6.57
C GLU A 212 -18.52 14.72 7.86
N GLY A 213 -17.19 14.56 7.91
CA GLY A 213 -16.43 14.08 9.05
C GLY A 213 -16.15 12.58 9.02
N VAL A 214 -16.78 11.79 8.13
CA VAL A 214 -16.51 10.36 7.95
C VAL A 214 -16.03 10.11 6.53
N TYR A 215 -14.74 9.80 6.38
CA TYR A 215 -14.06 9.66 5.09
C TYR A 215 -13.39 8.30 4.95
N PHE A 216 -13.21 7.83 3.74
CA PHE A 216 -12.33 6.70 3.49
C PHE A 216 -10.87 7.10 3.68
N ALA A 217 -10.05 6.18 4.19
CA ALA A 217 -8.62 6.42 4.41
C ALA A 217 -7.91 6.94 3.16
N MET A 218 -8.25 6.41 1.97
CA MET A 218 -7.62 6.84 0.72
C MET A 218 -8.02 8.26 0.30
N GLU A 219 -9.18 8.75 0.69
CA GLU A 219 -9.54 10.16 0.46
C GLU A 219 -8.63 11.07 1.30
N PHE A 220 -8.45 10.74 2.58
CA PHE A 220 -7.59 11.49 3.49
C PHE A 220 -6.12 11.47 3.04
N LEU A 221 -5.55 10.27 2.84
CA LEU A 221 -4.15 10.10 2.48
C LEU A 221 -3.84 10.65 1.08
N GLY A 222 -4.74 10.43 0.12
CA GLY A 222 -4.58 10.91 -1.25
C GLY A 222 -4.63 12.43 -1.37
N GLN A 223 -5.63 13.07 -0.75
CA GLN A 223 -5.74 14.53 -0.74
C GLN A 223 -4.56 15.17 0.00
N ASN A 224 -4.15 14.61 1.15
CA ASN A 224 -2.99 15.09 1.88
C ASN A 224 -1.71 15.02 1.03
N THR A 225 -1.44 13.89 0.39
CA THR A 225 -0.24 13.73 -0.43
C THR A 225 -0.29 14.65 -1.65
N LYS A 226 -1.46 14.78 -2.29
CA LYS A 226 -1.62 15.68 -3.44
C LYS A 226 -1.36 17.14 -3.05
N SER A 227 -1.99 17.63 -2.01
CA SER A 227 -1.80 18.99 -1.51
C SER A 227 -0.35 19.25 -1.07
N LEU A 228 0.29 18.26 -0.42
CA LEU A 228 1.70 18.34 -0.05
C LEU A 228 2.60 18.53 -1.28
N LEU A 229 2.37 17.75 -2.35
CA LEU A 229 3.19 17.79 -3.56
C LEU A 229 2.91 19.03 -4.42
N ASP A 230 1.66 19.49 -4.45
CA ASP A 230 1.25 20.62 -5.29
C ASP A 230 1.56 21.98 -4.64
N SER A 231 1.47 22.09 -3.31
CA SER A 231 1.47 23.39 -2.63
C SER A 231 2.19 23.40 -1.28
N ASP A 232 2.79 22.28 -0.82
CA ASP A 232 3.32 22.15 0.53
C ASP A 232 2.23 22.42 1.60
N LEU A 233 1.02 21.85 1.36
CA LEU A 233 -0.19 21.99 2.19
C LEU A 233 -0.72 23.43 2.33
N LYS A 234 -0.42 24.32 1.39
CA LYS A 234 -0.82 25.74 1.44
C LYS A 234 -2.12 26.04 0.70
N ASP A 235 -2.65 25.08 -0.06
CA ASP A 235 -3.87 25.23 -0.87
C ASP A 235 -5.16 24.89 -0.11
N ASP A 236 -5.05 24.40 1.13
CA ASP A 236 -6.18 23.94 1.95
C ASP A 236 -7.09 22.89 1.26
N SER A 237 -6.58 22.23 0.21
CA SER A 237 -7.34 21.27 -0.61
C SER A 237 -7.25 19.82 -0.06
N PHE A 238 -7.16 19.67 1.26
CA PHE A 238 -7.06 18.39 1.94
C PHE A 238 -7.90 18.34 3.21
N ILE A 239 -8.21 17.12 3.66
CA ILE A 239 -8.91 16.90 4.93
C ILE A 239 -7.94 17.21 6.07
N ASN A 240 -8.14 18.32 6.75
CA ASN A 240 -7.24 18.80 7.80
C ASN A 240 -7.64 18.24 9.17
N ALA A 241 -6.73 17.48 9.80
CA ALA A 241 -6.91 16.90 11.13
C ALA A 241 -6.42 17.80 12.29
N LYS A 242 -5.90 19.00 12.00
CA LYS A 242 -5.37 19.91 13.02
C LYS A 242 -6.46 20.27 14.04
N ASP A 243 -6.10 20.17 15.32
CA ASP A 243 -6.97 20.47 16.47
C ASP A 243 -8.27 19.64 16.51
N LYS A 244 -8.33 18.49 15.82
CA LYS A 244 -9.50 17.60 15.76
C LYS A 244 -9.34 16.38 16.66
N ASP A 245 -10.47 15.91 17.19
CA ASP A 245 -10.58 14.59 17.81
C ASP A 245 -10.74 13.55 16.66
N VAL A 246 -9.72 12.72 16.44
CA VAL A 246 -9.63 11.79 15.30
C VAL A 246 -9.83 10.33 15.75
N ILE A 247 -10.64 9.59 15.00
CA ILE A 247 -10.77 8.14 15.15
C ILE A 247 -10.40 7.47 13.82
N VAL A 248 -9.58 6.44 13.86
CA VAL A 248 -9.26 5.57 12.72
C VAL A 248 -9.89 4.20 12.95
N ILE A 249 -10.69 3.71 12.00
CA ILE A 249 -11.33 2.39 12.07
C ILE A 249 -10.58 1.44 11.15
N GLY A 250 -9.87 0.47 11.74
CA GLY A 250 -9.02 -0.52 11.06
C GLY A 250 -7.56 -0.45 11.54
N GLY A 251 -7.00 -1.59 11.93
CA GLY A 251 -5.67 -1.72 12.56
C GLY A 251 -4.55 -2.13 11.60
N GLY A 252 -4.78 -2.14 10.27
CA GLY A 252 -3.74 -2.47 9.28
C GLY A 252 -2.84 -1.29 8.92
N ASP A 253 -1.90 -1.51 7.97
CA ASP A 253 -0.91 -0.51 7.52
C ASP A 253 -1.56 0.82 7.11
N THR A 254 -2.69 0.77 6.38
CA THR A 254 -3.44 1.97 5.99
C THR A 254 -3.96 2.75 7.20
N GLY A 255 -4.43 2.04 8.23
CA GLY A 255 -4.85 2.66 9.48
C GLY A 255 -3.67 3.35 10.17
N ASN A 256 -2.53 2.68 10.24
CA ASN A 256 -1.31 3.24 10.81
C ASN A 256 -0.83 4.48 10.05
N ASP A 257 -0.92 4.47 8.72
CA ASP A 257 -0.60 5.63 7.87
C ASP A 257 -1.56 6.83 8.14
N CYS A 258 -2.84 6.55 8.41
CA CYS A 258 -3.79 7.59 8.86
C CYS A 258 -3.44 8.15 10.25
N LEU A 259 -2.96 7.30 11.19
CA LEU A 259 -2.49 7.76 12.50
C LEU A 259 -1.31 8.71 12.33
N GLY A 260 -0.26 8.29 11.64
CA GLY A 260 0.95 9.09 11.42
C GLY A 260 0.69 10.41 10.68
N THR A 261 -0.23 10.43 9.70
CA THR A 261 -0.63 11.64 8.99
C THR A 261 -1.41 12.59 9.91
N SER A 262 -2.35 12.06 10.71
CA SER A 262 -3.12 12.87 11.66
C SER A 262 -2.23 13.51 12.73
N LEU A 263 -1.21 12.80 13.22
CA LEU A 263 -0.22 13.35 14.16
C LEU A 263 0.55 14.51 13.55
N ARG A 264 0.98 14.39 12.29
CA ARG A 264 1.69 15.46 11.57
C ARG A 264 0.83 16.69 11.31
N HIS A 265 -0.47 16.52 11.19
CA HIS A 265 -1.41 17.64 11.16
C HIS A 265 -1.59 18.32 12.54
N GLY A 266 -1.14 17.70 13.64
CA GLY A 266 -1.36 18.21 14.99
C GLY A 266 -2.79 17.96 15.49
N CYS A 267 -3.30 16.74 15.34
CA CYS A 267 -4.62 16.37 15.87
C CYS A 267 -4.64 16.50 17.40
N LYS A 268 -5.83 16.80 17.95
CA LYS A 268 -6.05 17.02 19.38
C LYS A 268 -6.06 15.72 20.17
N SER A 269 -6.64 14.68 19.60
CA SER A 269 -6.67 13.33 20.16
C SER A 269 -6.71 12.30 19.05
N LEU A 270 -6.25 11.08 19.34
CA LEU A 270 -6.19 10.00 18.38
C LEU A 270 -6.59 8.67 19.01
N THR A 271 -7.50 7.94 18.35
CA THR A 271 -7.95 6.60 18.75
C THR A 271 -8.02 5.71 17.53
N ASN A 272 -7.58 4.46 17.66
CA ASN A 272 -7.63 3.47 16.59
C ASN A 272 -8.50 2.28 17.01
N PHE A 273 -9.55 1.99 16.25
CA PHE A 273 -10.43 0.85 16.52
C PHE A 273 -10.02 -0.36 15.69
N GLU A 274 -9.84 -1.48 16.38
CA GLU A 274 -9.63 -2.78 15.77
C GLU A 274 -10.77 -3.71 16.14
N ILE A 275 -11.39 -4.36 15.15
CA ILE A 275 -12.48 -5.30 15.36
C ILE A 275 -11.99 -6.63 15.94
N LEU A 276 -10.75 -7.01 15.60
CA LEU A 276 -10.11 -8.21 16.12
C LEU A 276 -9.65 -8.01 17.57
N PRO A 277 -9.50 -9.09 18.34
CA PRO A 277 -8.88 -9.02 19.65
C PRO A 277 -7.39 -8.66 19.53
N GLU A 278 -6.81 -8.18 20.62
CA GLU A 278 -5.37 -7.97 20.70
C GLU A 278 -4.62 -9.28 20.42
N LEU A 279 -3.62 -9.20 19.56
CA LEU A 279 -2.81 -10.37 19.22
C LEU A 279 -1.90 -10.77 20.41
N PRO A 280 -1.58 -12.05 20.53
CA PRO A 280 -0.67 -12.55 21.57
C PRO A 280 0.75 -11.99 21.38
N LYS A 281 1.53 -11.92 22.46
CA LYS A 281 2.93 -11.45 22.39
C LYS A 281 3.86 -12.45 21.71
N GLU A 282 3.51 -13.73 21.76
CA GLU A 282 4.28 -14.85 21.22
C GLU A 282 3.43 -15.66 20.23
N ARG A 283 4.06 -16.44 19.37
CA ARG A 283 3.38 -17.34 18.44
C ARG A 283 2.56 -18.38 19.21
N LEU A 284 1.34 -18.64 18.75
CA LEU A 284 0.52 -19.74 19.20
C LEU A 284 0.81 -21.02 18.37
N ASP A 285 0.41 -22.18 18.89
CA ASP A 285 0.59 -23.48 18.23
C ASP A 285 -0.04 -23.55 16.81
N ASN A 286 -1.10 -22.80 16.57
CA ASN A 286 -1.78 -22.69 15.28
C ASN A 286 -1.11 -21.69 14.31
N ASN A 287 0.00 -21.06 14.72
CA ASN A 287 0.81 -20.17 13.90
C ASN A 287 2.30 -20.50 14.03
N PRO A 288 2.73 -21.75 13.73
CA PRO A 288 4.12 -22.15 13.88
C PRO A 288 5.02 -21.45 12.87
N TRP A 289 6.32 -21.35 13.18
CA TRP A 289 7.32 -20.99 12.20
C TRP A 289 7.33 -22.06 11.07
N PRO A 290 7.54 -21.73 9.78
CA PRO A 290 7.95 -20.42 9.22
C PRO A 290 6.81 -19.49 8.80
N ILE A 291 5.57 -19.82 9.10
CA ILE A 291 4.41 -18.98 8.77
C ILE A 291 4.60 -17.56 9.35
N PHE A 292 4.14 -16.53 8.62
CA PHE A 292 4.24 -15.13 9.08
C PHE A 292 3.65 -14.96 10.50
N PRO A 293 4.38 -14.34 11.45
CA PRO A 293 3.97 -14.28 12.85
C PRO A 293 2.73 -13.42 13.06
N ARG A 294 1.67 -14.02 13.62
CA ARG A 294 0.46 -13.33 14.09
C ARG A 294 0.63 -12.98 15.56
N VAL A 295 1.48 -12.00 15.81
CA VAL A 295 1.81 -11.53 17.16
C VAL A 295 1.60 -10.04 17.28
N TYR A 296 1.45 -9.56 18.52
CA TYR A 296 1.37 -8.15 18.81
C TYR A 296 2.56 -7.39 18.25
N LYS A 297 2.30 -6.38 17.45
CA LYS A 297 3.31 -5.49 16.87
C LYS A 297 2.96 -4.05 17.14
N VAL A 298 3.97 -3.24 17.30
CA VAL A 298 3.84 -1.79 17.38
C VAL A 298 4.47 -1.22 16.11
N ASP A 299 3.73 -0.39 15.42
CA ASP A 299 4.19 0.30 14.23
C ASP A 299 4.38 1.79 14.54
N TYR A 300 5.02 2.54 13.64
CA TYR A 300 5.46 3.91 13.87
C TYR A 300 4.34 4.86 14.35
N GLY A 301 3.13 4.78 13.77
CA GLY A 301 2.01 5.62 14.19
C GLY A 301 1.51 5.32 15.60
N HIS A 302 1.66 4.08 16.07
CA HIS A 302 1.34 3.71 17.46
C HIS A 302 2.39 4.26 18.43
N GLU A 303 3.69 4.16 18.08
CA GLU A 303 4.79 4.68 18.88
C GLU A 303 4.73 6.21 18.98
N GLU A 304 4.60 6.88 17.84
CA GLU A 304 4.45 8.34 17.78
C GLU A 304 3.22 8.82 18.58
N SER A 305 2.10 8.09 18.51
CA SER A 305 0.91 8.41 19.30
C SER A 305 1.16 8.28 20.81
N ARG A 306 1.94 7.28 21.23
CA ARG A 306 2.34 7.14 22.66
C ARG A 306 3.19 8.31 23.11
N GLU A 307 4.15 8.73 22.30
CA GLU A 307 5.01 9.87 22.63
C GLU A 307 4.21 11.17 22.76
N VAL A 308 3.25 11.40 21.85
CA VAL A 308 2.45 12.63 21.85
C VAL A 308 1.37 12.63 22.93
N PHE A 309 0.66 11.51 23.14
CA PHE A 309 -0.53 11.45 24.02
C PHE A 309 -0.35 10.61 25.28
N GLY A 310 0.83 10.02 25.50
CA GLY A 310 1.15 9.21 26.69
C GLY A 310 0.45 7.85 26.75
N LYS A 311 -0.20 7.39 25.66
CA LYS A 311 -0.93 6.11 25.61
C LYS A 311 -0.99 5.52 24.20
N ASP A 312 -1.14 4.20 24.13
CA ASP A 312 -1.43 3.49 22.89
C ASP A 312 -2.81 3.91 22.36
N PRO A 313 -2.96 4.27 21.08
CA PRO A 313 -4.24 4.71 20.53
C PRO A 313 -5.24 3.57 20.31
N ARG A 314 -4.81 2.30 20.38
CA ARG A 314 -5.60 1.14 19.96
C ARG A 314 -6.64 0.71 20.98
N GLU A 315 -7.82 0.40 20.48
CA GLU A 315 -8.94 -0.21 21.19
C GLU A 315 -9.40 -1.45 20.42
N TYR A 316 -9.28 -2.62 21.03
CA TYR A 316 -9.53 -3.92 20.40
C TYR A 316 -10.96 -4.43 20.63
N SER A 317 -11.41 -5.32 19.74
CA SER A 317 -12.75 -5.93 19.78
C SER A 317 -13.86 -4.88 19.78
N VAL A 318 -13.71 -3.83 18.96
CA VAL A 318 -14.67 -2.70 18.90
C VAL A 318 -15.37 -2.68 17.55
N SER A 319 -16.71 -2.63 17.59
CA SER A 319 -17.58 -2.45 16.42
C SER A 319 -18.37 -1.15 16.52
N GLY A 320 -18.48 -0.41 15.40
CA GLY A 320 -19.32 0.79 15.31
C GLY A 320 -20.80 0.45 15.20
N LYS A 321 -21.67 1.24 15.85
CA LYS A 321 -23.14 1.10 15.79
C LYS A 321 -23.84 2.29 15.14
N GLU A 322 -23.37 3.50 15.41
CA GLU A 322 -24.01 4.73 14.95
C GLU A 322 -23.01 5.87 14.96
N PHE A 323 -22.96 6.65 13.90
CA PHE A 323 -22.29 7.94 13.90
C PHE A 323 -23.17 8.98 14.56
N LEU A 324 -22.62 9.77 15.47
CA LEU A 324 -23.33 10.79 16.20
C LEU A 324 -23.16 12.14 15.50
N ARG A 325 -24.27 12.83 15.28
CA ARG A 325 -24.28 14.14 14.63
C ARG A 325 -25.09 15.13 15.44
N ASP A 326 -24.70 16.40 15.37
CA ASP A 326 -25.48 17.49 15.94
C ASP A 326 -26.71 17.84 15.06
N ARG A 327 -27.47 18.85 15.47
CA ARG A 327 -28.67 19.32 14.76
C ARG A 327 -28.37 19.87 13.36
N ASN A 328 -27.12 20.25 13.10
CA ASN A 328 -26.66 20.77 11.81
C ASN A 328 -26.05 19.66 10.92
N GLY A 329 -26.08 18.41 11.38
CA GLY A 329 -25.49 17.27 10.67
C GLY A 329 -23.97 17.11 10.82
N LYS A 330 -23.31 17.94 11.63
CA LYS A 330 -21.86 17.85 11.90
C LYS A 330 -21.57 16.62 12.76
N LEU A 331 -20.51 15.89 12.40
CA LEU A 331 -20.03 14.75 13.20
C LEU A 331 -19.60 15.22 14.60
N THR A 332 -20.04 14.52 15.63
CA THR A 332 -19.68 14.75 17.03
C THR A 332 -19.09 13.54 17.73
N GLY A 333 -19.19 12.37 17.09
CA GLY A 333 -18.63 11.13 17.63
C GLY A 333 -19.18 9.87 16.99
N ILE A 334 -18.90 8.75 17.64
CA ILE A 334 -19.41 7.43 17.27
C ILE A 334 -19.81 6.66 18.52
N LYS A 335 -20.94 5.95 18.42
CA LYS A 335 -21.34 4.94 19.38
C LYS A 335 -20.81 3.59 18.94
N THR A 336 -20.13 2.88 19.83
CA THR A 336 -19.54 1.56 19.61
C THR A 336 -20.06 0.54 20.60
N VAL A 337 -19.77 -0.73 20.33
CA VAL A 337 -20.00 -1.87 21.25
C VAL A 337 -18.77 -2.79 21.17
N LYS A 338 -18.48 -3.52 22.25
CA LYS A 338 -17.51 -4.62 22.20
C LYS A 338 -18.12 -5.82 21.51
N VAL A 339 -17.26 -6.58 20.80
CA VAL A 339 -17.65 -7.83 20.15
C VAL A 339 -16.83 -9.00 20.69
N ASP A 340 -17.41 -10.19 20.62
CA ASP A 340 -16.71 -11.44 20.93
C ASP A 340 -15.89 -11.96 19.73
N LYS A 341 -15.28 -13.13 19.87
CA LYS A 341 -14.48 -13.79 18.81
C LYS A 341 -15.28 -14.14 17.55
N ASP A 342 -16.61 -14.24 17.66
CA ASP A 342 -17.53 -14.52 16.55
C ASP A 342 -18.17 -13.24 16.01
N PHE A 343 -17.64 -12.06 16.38
CA PHE A 343 -18.13 -10.71 16.04
C PHE A 343 -19.55 -10.41 16.54
N LYS A 344 -20.04 -11.13 17.52
CA LYS A 344 -21.34 -10.86 18.15
C LYS A 344 -21.19 -9.77 19.20
N GLU A 345 -22.15 -8.86 19.24
CA GLU A 345 -22.17 -7.75 20.20
C GLU A 345 -22.30 -8.24 21.64
N ILE A 346 -21.46 -7.71 22.51
CA ILE A 346 -21.54 -7.94 23.98
C ILE A 346 -22.43 -6.85 24.59
N LYS A 347 -23.62 -7.22 25.02
CA LYS A 347 -24.60 -6.29 25.61
C LYS A 347 -24.06 -5.56 26.82
N GLY A 348 -24.39 -4.28 26.97
CA GLY A 348 -23.96 -3.46 28.10
C GLY A 348 -22.52 -2.92 28.00
N THR A 349 -21.89 -3.07 26.83
CA THR A 349 -20.52 -2.55 26.57
C THR A 349 -20.54 -1.35 25.64
N GLU A 350 -21.70 -0.76 25.41
CA GLU A 350 -21.84 0.41 24.55
C GLU A 350 -21.03 1.58 25.11
N LYS A 351 -20.29 2.25 24.22
CA LYS A 351 -19.47 3.41 24.58
C LYS A 351 -19.63 4.50 23.52
N ILE A 352 -19.66 5.75 23.96
CA ILE A 352 -19.65 6.92 23.08
C ILE A 352 -18.24 7.49 23.07
N TRP A 353 -17.75 7.76 21.88
CA TRP A 353 -16.47 8.36 21.65
C TRP A 353 -16.68 9.68 20.91
N LYS A 354 -16.04 10.74 21.40
CA LYS A 354 -16.02 12.03 20.72
C LYS A 354 -15.13 11.95 19.49
N ALA A 355 -15.58 12.51 18.36
CA ALA A 355 -14.80 12.63 17.16
C ALA A 355 -15.29 13.80 16.29
N ASP A 356 -14.34 14.52 15.73
CA ASP A 356 -14.57 15.51 14.68
C ASP A 356 -14.32 14.90 13.30
N LEU A 357 -13.42 13.89 13.22
CA LEU A 357 -13.07 13.14 12.03
C LEU A 357 -12.99 11.62 12.32
N ILE A 358 -13.49 10.84 11.38
CA ILE A 358 -13.37 9.38 11.40
C ILE A 358 -12.87 8.91 10.04
N PHE A 359 -11.78 8.13 10.03
CA PHE A 359 -11.20 7.54 8.84
C PHE A 359 -11.47 6.05 8.78
N LEU A 360 -12.07 5.59 7.67
CA LEU A 360 -12.39 4.18 7.44
C LEU A 360 -11.21 3.53 6.71
N ALA A 361 -10.39 2.77 7.44
CA ALA A 361 -9.20 2.05 6.96
C ALA A 361 -9.43 0.52 6.99
N MET A 362 -10.59 0.08 6.54
CA MET A 362 -11.06 -1.32 6.66
C MET A 362 -10.69 -2.20 5.46
N GLY A 363 -9.76 -1.76 4.60
CA GLY A 363 -9.33 -2.46 3.39
C GLY A 363 -10.30 -2.29 2.22
N PHE A 364 -10.07 -3.09 1.18
CA PHE A 364 -10.78 -3.01 -0.10
C PHE A 364 -11.57 -4.27 -0.38
N LEU A 365 -12.62 -4.14 -1.21
CA LEU A 365 -13.43 -5.25 -1.69
C LEU A 365 -12.88 -5.86 -2.98
N GLY A 366 -12.15 -5.07 -3.78
CA GLY A 366 -11.63 -5.47 -5.07
C GLY A 366 -11.47 -4.29 -6.03
N PRO A 367 -11.33 -4.54 -7.33
CA PRO A 367 -11.32 -3.50 -8.36
C PRO A 367 -12.70 -2.86 -8.51
N GLU A 368 -12.74 -1.69 -9.13
CA GLU A 368 -13.99 -1.08 -9.55
C GLU A 368 -14.64 -1.88 -10.68
N ASP A 369 -15.98 -1.92 -10.70
CA ASP A 369 -16.75 -2.86 -11.53
C ASP A 369 -16.89 -2.43 -13.00
N TYR A 370 -16.68 -1.16 -13.34
CA TYR A 370 -17.06 -0.61 -14.64
C TYR A 370 -16.35 -1.28 -15.83
N LEU A 371 -15.05 -1.55 -15.73
CA LEU A 371 -14.31 -2.28 -16.77
C LEU A 371 -14.72 -3.74 -16.85
N ASN A 372 -14.82 -4.40 -15.69
CA ASN A 372 -15.16 -5.82 -15.63
C ASN A 372 -16.56 -6.08 -16.21
N LYS A 373 -17.55 -5.23 -15.88
CA LYS A 373 -18.91 -5.32 -16.41
C LYS A 373 -18.96 -5.03 -17.91
N LYS A 374 -18.26 -4.00 -18.38
CA LYS A 374 -18.21 -3.62 -19.78
C LYS A 374 -17.58 -4.68 -20.66
N LEU A 375 -16.51 -5.30 -20.20
CA LEU A 375 -15.77 -6.33 -20.91
C LEU A 375 -16.30 -7.76 -20.64
N LYS A 376 -17.26 -7.92 -19.71
CA LYS A 376 -17.80 -9.21 -19.27
C LYS A 376 -16.69 -10.18 -18.81
N LEU A 377 -15.72 -9.66 -18.04
CA LEU A 377 -14.62 -10.45 -17.54
C LEU A 377 -15.08 -11.38 -16.42
N GLU A 378 -14.54 -12.59 -16.40
CA GLU A 378 -14.79 -13.55 -15.32
C GLU A 378 -13.92 -13.20 -14.11
N LEU A 379 -14.52 -13.24 -12.93
CA LEU A 379 -13.89 -12.95 -11.66
C LEU A 379 -14.01 -14.18 -10.75
N ASP A 380 -13.02 -14.41 -9.91
CA ASP A 380 -13.10 -15.39 -8.83
C ASP A 380 -13.96 -14.88 -7.67
N GLU A 381 -14.14 -15.73 -6.64
CA GLU A 381 -14.93 -15.40 -5.44
C GLU A 381 -14.39 -14.18 -4.67
N ARG A 382 -13.13 -13.83 -4.90
CA ARG A 382 -12.45 -12.66 -4.29
C ARG A 382 -12.48 -11.42 -5.19
N LEU A 383 -13.27 -11.46 -6.27
CA LEU A 383 -13.37 -10.43 -7.30
C LEU A 383 -12.03 -10.16 -8.02
N SER A 384 -11.12 -11.12 -8.02
CA SER A 384 -9.90 -11.08 -8.81
C SER A 384 -10.18 -11.57 -10.24
N LEU A 385 -9.45 -11.02 -11.22
CA LEU A 385 -9.53 -11.49 -12.60
C LEU A 385 -9.03 -12.92 -12.72
N ILE A 386 -9.80 -13.76 -13.39
CA ILE A 386 -9.38 -15.12 -13.72
C ILE A 386 -8.51 -15.04 -14.96
N HIS A 387 -7.29 -15.57 -14.85
CA HIS A 387 -6.43 -15.78 -16.01
C HIS A 387 -6.98 -16.95 -16.82
N ILE A 388 -7.24 -16.69 -18.07
CA ILE A 388 -7.60 -17.71 -19.06
C ILE A 388 -6.38 -18.02 -19.91
#